data_b4d57b3d4cc9f77ef85f218c19697b2a
#
_entry.id   b4d57b3d4cc9f77ef85f218c19697b2a
#
_cell.length_a   1.000
_cell.length_b   1.000
_cell.length_c   1.000
_cell.angle_alpha   90.00
_cell.angle_beta   90.00
_cell.angle_gamma   90.00
#
_symmetry.space_group_name_H-M   'P 1'
#
loop_
_entity.id
_entity.type
_entity.pdbx_description
1 polymer ?
#
loop_
_entity_poly.entity_id
_entity_poly.type
_entity_poly.pdbx_seq_one_letter_code
_entity_poly.pdbx_strand_id
1 'polypeptide(L)'
;LLLALPAAALISALVAVAVGFPALRVKGLMLVVATTAFAEIVRLVFFNLSWRVQTPDGMIGPDGSLGFGGIRYFQSHGWSAVHIVTLIWMLVALVMFTLWRLDRSRIGTLWRAVGEDEVAAQSAGINLTAAKVSAFGIGGAIAGLAGALFAHYTTHIEHGNFTILLATFAIAYPILG
;
A
#
# COMPACT_ATOMS: atom_id res chain seq x y z
N LEU A 1 -13.02 9.08 8.74
CA LEU A 1 -11.58 8.78 8.86
C LEU A 1 -11.34 7.47 9.61
N LEU A 2 -11.91 7.28 10.81
CA LEU A 2 -11.70 6.09 11.66
C LEU A 2 -12.07 4.76 10.97
N LEU A 3 -13.05 4.75 10.09
CA LEU A 3 -13.43 3.58 9.29
C LEU A 3 -12.70 3.54 7.95
N ALA A 4 -12.38 4.69 7.37
CA ALA A 4 -11.72 4.77 6.07
C ALA A 4 -10.28 4.23 6.10
N LEU A 5 -9.51 4.54 7.15
CA LEU A 5 -8.13 4.06 7.31
C LEU A 5 -8.05 2.53 7.40
N PRO A 6 -8.79 1.84 8.33
CA PRO A 6 -8.72 0.38 8.38
C PRO A 6 -9.34 -0.28 7.14
N ALA A 7 -10.38 0.31 6.54
CA ALA A 7 -10.94 -0.21 5.29
C ALA A 7 -9.92 -0.14 4.15
N ALA A 8 -9.23 0.99 3.99
CA ALA A 8 -8.18 1.14 3.00
C ALA A 8 -7.03 0.15 3.23
N ALA A 9 -6.62 -0.05 4.49
CA ALA A 9 -5.60 -1.04 4.84
C ALA A 9 -6.03 -2.46 4.46
N LEU A 10 -7.27 -2.84 4.76
CA LEU A 10 -7.80 -4.17 4.43
C LEU A 10 -7.93 -4.39 2.92
N ILE A 11 -8.50 -3.43 2.20
CA ILE A 11 -8.65 -3.52 0.74
C ILE A 11 -7.27 -3.62 0.07
N SER A 12 -6.35 -2.76 0.46
CA SER A 12 -4.98 -2.77 -0.08
C SER A 12 -4.23 -4.06 0.27
N ALA A 13 -4.41 -4.60 1.48
CA ALA A 13 -3.85 -5.89 1.86
C ALA A 13 -4.41 -7.03 0.99
N LEU A 14 -5.72 -7.06 0.74
CA LEU A 14 -6.35 -8.07 -0.11
C LEU A 14 -5.83 -7.99 -1.55
N VAL A 15 -5.73 -6.77 -2.10
CA VAL A 15 -5.15 -6.56 -3.44
C VAL A 15 -3.69 -7.00 -3.46
N ALA A 16 -2.88 -6.64 -2.46
CA ALA A 16 -1.49 -7.04 -2.36
C ALA A 16 -1.32 -8.57 -2.29
N VAL A 17 -2.19 -9.26 -1.53
CA VAL A 17 -2.22 -10.74 -1.48
C VAL A 17 -2.60 -11.32 -2.85
N ALA A 18 -3.62 -10.77 -3.50
CA ALA A 18 -4.05 -11.23 -4.82
C ALA A 18 -2.94 -11.07 -5.88
N VAL A 19 -2.18 -9.99 -5.83
CA VAL A 19 -1.02 -9.73 -6.70
C VAL A 19 0.18 -10.58 -6.29
N GLY A 20 0.41 -10.72 -5.00
CA GLY A 20 1.49 -11.54 -4.45
C GLY A 20 1.40 -12.99 -4.90
N PHE A 21 0.20 -13.55 -5.02
CA PHE A 21 0.02 -14.96 -5.36
C PHE A 21 0.61 -15.35 -6.72
N PRO A 22 0.33 -14.69 -7.85
CA PRO A 22 1.00 -14.95 -9.13
C PRO A 22 2.48 -14.53 -9.10
N ALA A 23 2.83 -13.48 -8.36
CA ALA A 23 4.21 -13.02 -8.22
C ALA A 23 5.13 -14.04 -7.54
N LEU A 24 4.60 -14.95 -6.71
CA LEU A 24 5.36 -16.04 -6.08
C LEU A 24 5.96 -17.05 -7.08
N ARG A 25 5.41 -17.12 -8.29
CA ARG A 25 5.94 -18.01 -9.36
C ARG A 25 7.21 -17.48 -10.01
N VAL A 26 7.54 -16.23 -9.73
CA VAL A 26 8.66 -15.52 -10.34
C VAL A 26 9.70 -15.19 -9.26
N LYS A 27 10.99 -15.30 -9.57
CA LYS A 27 12.08 -15.07 -8.61
C LYS A 27 12.96 -13.91 -9.04
N GLY A 28 13.60 -13.27 -8.06
CA GLY A 28 14.61 -12.24 -8.29
C GLY A 28 14.10 -11.05 -9.07
N LEU A 29 14.84 -10.59 -10.07
CA LEU A 29 14.54 -9.40 -10.86
C LEU A 29 13.18 -9.48 -11.59
N MET A 30 12.77 -10.67 -12.02
CA MET A 30 11.47 -10.87 -12.66
C MET A 30 10.28 -10.57 -11.74
N LEU A 31 10.43 -10.75 -10.43
CA LEU A 31 9.42 -10.37 -9.44
C LEU A 31 9.23 -8.85 -9.41
N VAL A 32 10.33 -8.09 -9.45
CA VAL A 32 10.31 -6.63 -9.47
C VAL A 32 9.60 -6.13 -10.73
N VAL A 33 9.94 -6.69 -11.89
CA VAL A 33 9.30 -6.33 -13.16
C VAL A 33 7.81 -6.66 -13.15
N ALA A 34 7.43 -7.83 -12.65
CA ALA A 34 6.03 -8.25 -12.58
C ALA A 34 5.20 -7.35 -11.65
N THR A 35 5.72 -6.99 -10.48
CA THR A 35 5.03 -6.10 -9.53
C THR A 35 4.92 -4.67 -10.05
N THR A 36 5.95 -4.16 -10.74
CA THR A 36 5.91 -2.84 -11.39
C THR A 36 4.90 -2.81 -12.55
N ALA A 37 4.88 -3.85 -13.39
CA ALA A 37 3.89 -3.97 -14.46
C ALA A 37 2.46 -4.03 -13.91
N PHE A 38 2.25 -4.73 -12.78
CA PHE A 38 0.94 -4.77 -12.14
C PHE A 38 0.53 -3.40 -11.60
N ALA A 39 1.44 -2.66 -10.97
CA ALA A 39 1.19 -1.29 -10.50
C ALA A 39 0.74 -0.39 -11.68
N GLU A 40 1.37 -0.54 -12.85
CA GLU A 40 1.00 0.20 -14.05
C GLU A 40 -0.39 -0.20 -14.58
N ILE A 41 -0.74 -1.50 -14.52
CA ILE A 41 -2.10 -1.96 -14.88
C ILE A 41 -3.13 -1.31 -13.97
N VAL A 42 -2.91 -1.28 -12.66
CA VAL A 42 -3.80 -0.64 -11.69
C VAL A 42 -3.93 0.86 -12.00
N ARG A 43 -2.83 1.54 -12.29
CA ARG A 43 -2.83 2.95 -12.69
C ARG A 43 -3.68 3.20 -13.94
N LEU A 44 -3.53 2.36 -14.96
CA LEU A 44 -4.29 2.45 -16.22
C LEU A 44 -5.79 2.15 -16.00
N VAL A 45 -6.13 1.21 -15.12
CA VAL A 45 -7.52 0.95 -14.75
C VAL A 45 -8.14 2.20 -14.13
N PHE A 46 -7.47 2.83 -13.18
CA PHE A 46 -7.98 4.08 -12.57
C PHE A 46 -8.02 5.24 -13.56
N PHE A 47 -7.08 5.32 -14.50
CA PHE A 47 -7.10 6.31 -15.58
C PHE A 47 -8.33 6.19 -16.49
N ASN A 48 -8.79 4.97 -16.76
CA ASN A 48 -9.95 4.72 -17.62
C ASN A 48 -11.27 4.61 -16.84
N LEU A 49 -11.22 4.56 -15.48
CA LEU A 49 -12.39 4.43 -14.66
C LEU A 49 -13.06 5.79 -14.47
N SER A 50 -14.20 6.00 -15.11
CA SER A 50 -15.04 7.17 -14.92
C SER A 50 -16.40 6.74 -14.36
N TRP A 51 -16.63 7.07 -13.10
CA TRP A 51 -17.93 6.84 -12.45
C TRP A 51 -18.23 8.02 -11.53
N ARG A 52 -19.10 8.90 -11.96
CA ARG A 52 -19.52 10.08 -11.21
C ARG A 52 -20.89 9.87 -10.61
N VAL A 53 -21.03 10.18 -9.34
CA VAL A 53 -22.31 10.23 -8.63
C VAL A 53 -22.56 11.67 -8.24
N GLN A 54 -23.74 12.18 -8.60
CA GLN A 54 -24.16 13.51 -8.20
C GLN A 54 -24.65 13.48 -6.76
N THR A 55 -24.01 14.23 -5.89
CA THR A 55 -24.39 14.40 -4.48
C THR A 55 -24.77 15.85 -4.23
N PRO A 56 -25.50 16.17 -3.13
CA PRO A 56 -25.84 17.55 -2.78
C PRO A 56 -24.64 18.50 -2.66
N ASP A 57 -23.46 17.95 -2.34
CA ASP A 57 -22.21 18.69 -2.17
C ASP A 57 -21.36 18.77 -3.46
N GLY A 58 -21.87 18.26 -4.60
CA GLY A 58 -21.19 18.25 -5.87
C GLY A 58 -21.04 16.86 -6.50
N MET A 59 -20.32 16.76 -7.61
CA MET A 59 -19.99 15.47 -8.23
C MET A 59 -18.84 14.80 -7.49
N ILE A 60 -19.08 13.59 -6.99
CA ILE A 60 -18.08 12.76 -6.30
C ILE A 60 -17.90 11.46 -7.08
N GLY A 61 -16.65 11.03 -7.24
CA GLY A 61 -16.30 9.74 -7.89
C GLY A 61 -15.04 9.85 -8.72
N PRO A 62 -14.52 8.69 -9.19
CA PRO A 62 -13.39 8.68 -10.08
C PRO A 62 -13.78 9.28 -11.44
N ASP A 63 -12.93 10.15 -11.95
CA ASP A 63 -13.13 10.89 -13.21
C ASP A 63 -12.02 10.61 -14.23
N GLY A 64 -11.61 9.37 -14.33
CA GLY A 64 -10.59 8.95 -15.28
C GLY A 64 -9.30 9.79 -15.18
N SER A 65 -8.99 10.51 -16.26
CA SER A 65 -7.78 11.35 -16.34
C SER A 65 -7.76 12.52 -15.36
N LEU A 66 -8.92 12.99 -14.90
CA LEU A 66 -9.03 14.08 -13.93
C LEU A 66 -8.88 13.63 -12.47
N GLY A 67 -8.80 12.32 -12.24
CA GLY A 67 -8.56 11.76 -10.93
C GLY A 67 -9.81 11.72 -10.03
N PHE A 68 -9.58 11.69 -8.73
CA PHE A 68 -10.60 11.62 -7.69
C PHE A 68 -10.42 12.80 -6.73
N GLY A 69 -11.41 13.68 -6.68
CA GLY A 69 -11.41 14.87 -5.85
C GLY A 69 -12.59 14.93 -4.89
N GLY A 70 -12.63 15.98 -4.06
CA GLY A 70 -13.75 16.23 -3.13
C GLY A 70 -13.56 15.58 -1.75
N ILE A 71 -12.41 15.05 -1.43
CA ILE A 71 -12.09 14.47 -0.12
C ILE A 71 -11.77 15.59 0.88
N ARG A 72 -12.81 16.29 1.38
CA ARG A 72 -12.66 17.48 2.24
C ARG A 72 -12.81 17.19 3.73
N TYR A 73 -12.49 15.96 4.19
CA TYR A 73 -12.74 15.56 5.57
C TYR A 73 -12.07 16.47 6.60
N PHE A 74 -10.79 16.81 6.43
CA PHE A 74 -10.08 17.66 7.37
C PHE A 74 -10.58 19.10 7.36
N GLN A 75 -10.96 19.61 6.19
CA GLN A 75 -11.47 20.97 6.02
C GLN A 75 -12.88 21.09 6.61
N SER A 76 -13.76 20.10 6.38
CA SER A 76 -15.14 20.12 6.88
C SER A 76 -15.23 20.01 8.41
N HIS A 77 -14.25 19.41 9.07
CA HIS A 77 -14.20 19.25 10.52
C HIS A 77 -13.28 20.27 11.22
N GLY A 78 -12.79 21.29 10.51
CA GLY A 78 -11.98 22.36 11.09
C GLY A 78 -10.62 21.89 11.66
N TRP A 79 -10.05 20.80 11.13
CA TRP A 79 -8.76 20.29 11.59
C TRP A 79 -7.63 21.27 11.22
N SER A 80 -6.91 21.72 12.25
CA SER A 80 -5.72 22.54 12.02
C SER A 80 -4.56 21.66 11.55
N ALA A 81 -3.55 22.29 10.91
CA ALA A 81 -2.35 21.60 10.46
C ALA A 81 -1.68 20.79 11.58
N VAL A 82 -1.72 21.28 12.82
CA VAL A 82 -1.16 20.58 13.99
C VAL A 82 -1.84 19.25 14.24
N HIS A 83 -3.18 19.18 14.16
CA HIS A 83 -3.92 17.93 14.35
C HIS A 83 -3.58 16.91 13.25
N ILE A 84 -3.43 17.35 12.00
CA ILE A 84 -3.08 16.48 10.87
C ILE A 84 -1.66 15.91 11.05
N VAL A 85 -0.69 16.76 11.39
CA VAL A 85 0.69 16.34 11.64
C VAL A 85 0.76 15.37 12.81
N THR A 86 0.03 15.64 13.91
CA THR A 86 -0.03 14.74 15.07
C THR A 86 -0.60 13.37 14.69
N LEU A 87 -1.66 13.33 13.89
CA LEU A 87 -2.24 12.08 13.38
C LEU A 87 -1.24 11.29 12.55
N ILE A 88 -0.52 11.96 11.64
CA ILE A 88 0.51 11.32 10.79
C ILE A 88 1.59 10.70 11.67
N TRP A 89 2.14 11.46 12.63
CA TRP A 89 3.18 10.96 13.54
C TRP A 89 2.69 9.79 14.40
N MET A 90 1.46 9.86 14.88
CA MET A 90 0.85 8.75 15.65
C MET A 90 0.74 7.48 14.80
N LEU A 91 0.32 7.60 13.54
CA LEU A 91 0.24 6.46 12.63
C LEU A 91 1.62 5.92 12.26
N VAL A 92 2.60 6.79 12.00
CA VAL A 92 3.99 6.36 11.77
C VAL A 92 4.51 5.59 12.99
N ALA A 93 4.32 6.12 14.20
CA ALA A 93 4.73 5.45 15.43
C ALA A 93 4.03 4.08 15.60
N LEU A 94 2.74 4.00 15.30
CA LEU A 94 1.97 2.75 15.34
C LEU A 94 2.51 1.71 14.35
N VAL A 95 2.78 2.12 13.11
CA VAL A 95 3.36 1.25 12.07
C VAL A 95 4.75 0.78 12.48
N MET A 96 5.62 1.69 12.95
CA MET A 96 6.96 1.34 13.42
C MET A 96 6.93 0.38 14.61
N PHE A 97 6.03 0.61 15.57
CA PHE A 97 5.84 -0.30 16.71
C PHE A 97 5.36 -1.68 16.26
N THR A 98 4.41 -1.72 15.30
CA THR A 98 3.89 -2.97 14.75
C THR A 98 4.99 -3.75 14.02
N LEU A 99 5.77 -3.07 13.16
CA LEU A 99 6.89 -3.69 12.45
C LEU A 99 7.97 -4.19 13.41
N TRP A 100 8.33 -3.41 14.42
CA TRP A 100 9.29 -3.82 15.45
C TRP A 100 8.81 -5.06 16.23
N ARG A 101 7.52 -5.13 16.57
CA ARG A 101 6.93 -6.28 17.22
C ARG A 101 6.86 -7.50 16.29
N LEU A 102 6.53 -7.28 15.02
CA LEU A 102 6.53 -8.34 14.01
C LEU A 102 7.93 -8.92 13.79
N ASP A 103 8.93 -8.08 13.67
CA ASP A 103 10.32 -8.50 13.46
C ASP A 103 10.83 -9.43 14.59
N ARG A 104 10.38 -9.18 15.82
CA ARG A 104 10.68 -10.02 17.00
C ARG A 104 9.75 -11.22 17.18
N SER A 105 8.77 -11.39 16.29
CA SER A 105 7.81 -12.50 16.34
C SER A 105 8.29 -13.71 15.54
N ARG A 106 7.56 -14.84 15.68
CA ARG A 106 7.79 -16.02 14.84
C ARG A 106 7.64 -15.72 13.34
N ILE A 107 6.78 -14.80 12.96
CA ILE A 107 6.58 -14.39 11.57
C ILE A 107 7.84 -13.68 11.05
N GLY A 108 8.43 -12.77 11.82
CA GLY A 108 9.66 -12.08 11.44
C GLY A 108 10.85 -13.03 11.28
N THR A 109 10.97 -14.05 12.17
CA THR A 109 12.00 -15.08 12.00
C THR A 109 11.80 -15.92 10.74
N LEU A 110 10.56 -16.26 10.39
CA LEU A 110 10.25 -16.95 9.13
C LEU A 110 10.61 -16.09 7.91
N TRP A 111 10.30 -14.79 7.93
CA TRP A 111 10.65 -13.90 6.82
C TRP A 111 12.15 -13.74 6.63
N ARG A 112 12.91 -13.65 7.74
CA ARG A 112 14.38 -13.60 7.68
C ARG A 112 14.96 -14.88 7.10
N ALA A 113 14.52 -16.04 7.57
CA ALA A 113 14.97 -17.33 7.05
C ALA A 113 14.71 -17.49 5.55
N VAL A 114 13.52 -17.08 5.09
CA VAL A 114 13.18 -17.11 3.66
C VAL A 114 13.98 -16.07 2.86
N GLY A 115 14.28 -14.92 3.45
CA GLY A 115 15.10 -13.87 2.81
C GLY A 115 16.57 -14.24 2.66
N GLU A 116 17.11 -15.02 3.58
CA GLU A 116 18.52 -15.48 3.53
C GLU A 116 18.69 -16.61 2.50
N ASP A 117 17.90 -17.66 2.60
CA ASP A 117 17.95 -18.79 1.66
C ASP A 117 16.60 -19.50 1.55
N GLU A 118 15.94 -19.35 0.41
CA GLU A 118 14.63 -20.00 0.14
C GLU A 118 14.74 -21.54 0.15
N VAL A 119 15.84 -22.11 -0.34
CA VAL A 119 16.03 -23.56 -0.45
C VAL A 119 16.24 -24.17 0.93
N ALA A 120 17.11 -23.53 1.74
CA ALA A 120 17.34 -23.94 3.12
C ALA A 120 16.08 -23.81 3.97
N ALA A 121 15.32 -22.70 3.83
CA ALA A 121 14.06 -22.50 4.52
C ALA A 121 13.04 -23.59 4.17
N GLN A 122 12.93 -23.94 2.89
CA GLN A 122 12.02 -24.98 2.43
C GLN A 122 12.41 -26.36 2.96
N SER A 123 13.70 -26.69 2.99
CA SER A 123 14.19 -27.95 3.53
C SER A 123 13.97 -28.07 5.03
N ALA A 124 13.94 -26.93 5.75
CA ALA A 124 13.56 -26.83 7.16
C ALA A 124 12.02 -26.89 7.40
N GLY A 125 11.22 -27.12 6.34
CA GLY A 125 9.76 -27.25 6.42
C GLY A 125 8.99 -25.93 6.45
N ILE A 126 9.64 -24.80 6.13
CA ILE A 126 8.95 -23.49 6.09
C ILE A 126 8.13 -23.39 4.80
N ASN A 127 6.87 -23.00 4.94
CA ASN A 127 6.00 -22.72 3.80
C ASN A 127 6.34 -21.36 3.18
N LEU A 128 7.13 -21.36 2.09
CA LEU A 128 7.57 -20.17 1.38
C LEU A 128 6.39 -19.31 0.90
N THR A 129 5.33 -19.97 0.40
CA THR A 129 4.15 -19.27 -0.10
C THR A 129 3.48 -18.47 1.01
N ALA A 130 3.23 -19.11 2.16
CA ALA A 130 2.60 -18.43 3.29
C ALA A 130 3.46 -17.28 3.83
N ALA A 131 4.78 -17.45 3.91
CA ALA A 131 5.71 -16.42 4.35
C ALA A 131 5.68 -15.21 3.41
N LYS A 132 5.79 -15.42 2.10
CA LYS A 132 5.77 -14.36 1.10
C LYS A 132 4.42 -13.64 1.03
N VAL A 133 3.31 -14.39 0.98
CA VAL A 133 1.95 -13.81 0.93
C VAL A 133 1.67 -12.96 2.18
N SER A 134 2.09 -13.42 3.36
CA SER A 134 1.93 -12.63 4.58
C SER A 134 2.73 -11.32 4.55
N ALA A 135 3.95 -11.34 3.99
CA ALA A 135 4.76 -10.13 3.81
C ALA A 135 4.10 -9.14 2.83
N PHE A 136 3.59 -9.64 1.70
CA PHE A 136 2.82 -8.81 0.74
C PHE A 136 1.57 -8.22 1.36
N GLY A 137 0.80 -9.02 2.13
CA GLY A 137 -0.42 -8.56 2.79
C GLY A 137 -0.15 -7.44 3.81
N ILE A 138 0.88 -7.59 4.64
CA ILE A 138 1.24 -6.58 5.64
C ILE A 138 1.82 -5.32 4.98
N GLY A 139 2.69 -5.48 3.98
CA GLY A 139 3.18 -4.36 3.18
C GLY A 139 2.05 -3.60 2.48
N GLY A 140 1.09 -4.34 1.90
CA GLY A 140 -0.11 -3.78 1.30
C GLY A 140 -1.00 -3.03 2.30
N ALA A 141 -1.17 -3.55 3.52
CA ALA A 141 -1.92 -2.86 4.57
C ALA A 141 -1.29 -1.51 4.94
N ILE A 142 0.04 -1.48 5.10
CA ILE A 142 0.78 -0.25 5.39
C ILE A 142 0.68 0.74 4.24
N ALA A 143 0.83 0.27 3.00
CA ALA A 143 0.67 1.10 1.81
C ALA A 143 -0.75 1.69 1.70
N GLY A 144 -1.78 0.89 2.03
CA GLY A 144 -3.17 1.36 2.08
C GLY A 144 -3.41 2.45 3.12
N LEU A 145 -2.82 2.32 4.32
CA LEU A 145 -2.87 3.38 5.33
C LEU A 145 -2.22 4.67 4.84
N ALA A 146 -1.03 4.58 4.25
CA ALA A 146 -0.31 5.73 3.71
C ALA A 146 -1.09 6.38 2.56
N GLY A 147 -1.66 5.58 1.64
CA GLY A 147 -2.47 6.06 0.53
C GLY A 147 -3.75 6.76 1.00
N ALA A 148 -4.43 6.23 2.00
CA ALA A 148 -5.63 6.86 2.57
C ALA A 148 -5.31 8.19 3.26
N LEU A 149 -4.20 8.28 3.99
CA LEU A 149 -3.73 9.54 4.57
C LEU A 149 -3.39 10.57 3.49
N PHE A 150 -2.66 10.14 2.46
CA PHE A 150 -2.31 10.99 1.34
C PHE A 150 -3.55 11.54 0.65
N ALA A 151 -4.58 10.70 0.42
CA ALA A 151 -5.85 11.09 -0.15
C ALA A 151 -6.56 12.20 0.64
N HIS A 152 -6.60 12.05 1.96
CA HIS A 152 -7.25 13.03 2.85
C HIS A 152 -6.44 14.32 2.98
N TYR A 153 -5.11 14.24 2.86
CA TYR A 153 -4.22 15.39 2.93
C TYR A 153 -4.27 16.23 1.65
N THR A 154 -4.14 15.59 0.48
CA THR A 154 -4.10 16.27 -0.82
C THR A 154 -5.49 16.70 -1.32
N THR A 155 -6.57 16.11 -0.75
CA THR A 155 -7.98 16.34 -1.15
C THR A 155 -8.29 15.97 -2.60
N HIS A 156 -7.29 15.72 -3.41
CA HIS A 156 -7.36 15.33 -4.80
C HIS A 156 -6.26 14.33 -5.12
N ILE A 157 -6.64 13.23 -5.76
CA ILE A 157 -5.71 12.18 -6.21
C ILE A 157 -5.87 12.01 -7.71
N GLU A 158 -4.78 12.04 -8.43
CA GLU A 158 -4.74 11.72 -9.84
C GLU A 158 -3.77 10.55 -10.11
N HIS A 159 -3.95 9.91 -11.26
CA HIS A 159 -3.10 8.81 -11.70
C HIS A 159 -1.62 9.23 -11.84
N GLY A 160 -1.35 10.51 -12.11
CA GLY A 160 -0.01 11.09 -12.21
C GLY A 160 0.77 11.10 -10.89
N ASN A 161 0.10 10.98 -9.74
CA ASN A 161 0.75 10.88 -8.43
C ASN A 161 1.43 9.51 -8.21
N PHE A 162 1.06 8.48 -8.98
CA PHE A 162 1.55 7.11 -8.84
C PHE A 162 2.30 6.64 -10.09
N THR A 163 3.40 7.31 -10.38
CA THR A 163 4.23 7.02 -11.55
C THR A 163 5.18 5.85 -11.34
N ILE A 164 5.65 5.24 -12.43
CA ILE A 164 6.73 4.22 -12.41
C ILE A 164 7.98 4.76 -11.69
N LEU A 165 8.26 6.06 -11.82
CA LEU A 165 9.39 6.69 -11.16
C LEU A 165 9.28 6.59 -9.62
N LEU A 166 8.08 6.82 -9.06
CA LEU A 166 7.83 6.65 -7.62
C LEU A 166 8.03 5.19 -7.19
N ALA A 167 7.54 4.24 -7.98
CA ALA A 167 7.74 2.81 -7.72
C ALA A 167 9.22 2.43 -7.77
N THR A 168 9.97 2.98 -8.72
CA THR A 168 11.42 2.75 -8.85
C THR A 168 12.17 3.28 -7.63
N PHE A 169 11.87 4.48 -7.16
CA PHE A 169 12.46 5.01 -5.93
C PHE A 169 12.10 4.18 -4.69
N ALA A 170 10.84 3.74 -4.59
CA ALA A 170 10.41 2.89 -3.48
C ALA A 170 11.19 1.57 -3.39
N ILE A 171 11.63 1.03 -4.54
CA ILE A 171 12.47 -0.17 -4.61
C ILE A 171 13.94 0.18 -4.37
N ALA A 172 14.41 1.32 -4.87
CA ALA A 172 15.81 1.72 -4.76
C ALA A 172 16.23 2.01 -3.32
N TYR A 173 15.38 2.66 -2.52
CA TYR A 173 15.71 3.01 -1.13
C TYR A 173 16.08 1.81 -0.25
N PRO A 174 15.33 0.70 -0.21
CA PRO A 174 15.72 -0.47 0.58
C PRO A 174 16.97 -1.19 0.07
N ILE A 175 17.34 -1.01 -1.21
CA ILE A 175 18.54 -1.64 -1.80
C ILE A 175 19.78 -0.82 -1.49
N LEU A 176 19.65 0.49 -1.43
CA LEU A 176 20.78 1.39 -1.16
C LEU A 176 21.10 1.51 0.35
N GLY A 177 20.19 1.11 1.24
CA GLY A 177 20.34 1.12 2.69
C GLY A 177 19.75 2.39 3.28
#